data_5e420f8c27ca78952d19ebd980fd0111
#
_entry.id   5e420f8c27ca78952d19ebd980fd0111
#
_cell.length_a   1.000
_cell.length_b   1.000
_cell.length_c   1.000
_cell.angle_alpha   90.00
_cell.angle_beta   90.00
_cell.angle_gamma   90.00
#
_symmetry.space_group_name_H-M   'P 1'
#
loop_
_entity.id
_entity.type
_entity.pdbx_description
1 polymer ?
#
loop_
_entity_poly.entity_id
_entity_poly.type
_entity_poly.pdbx_seq_one_letter_code
_entity_poly.pdbx_strand_id
1 'polypeptide(L)'
;LLSEIENAINRLVMNTDLKKEQSAQSAGIILQLFGLLYENLQSKEFNNQKIYPYTSKIRRLLSDQARVMRFPREVAQLLKEDLSSINRKLRNESGMKLGNLIDDDRLNKCQQELRNSSSKVSEIAWRCGFQDPNYFARWFRKKTGQTPSQWKSVYDLKK
;
A
#
# COMPACT_ATOMS: atom_id res chain seq x y z
N LEU A 1 8.85 23.55 2.19
CA LEU A 1 8.59 22.43 1.28
C LEU A 1 7.12 22.30 0.89
N LEU A 2 6.16 22.21 1.85
CA LEU A 2 4.72 22.18 1.55
C LEU A 2 4.30 23.45 0.78
N SER A 3 4.79 24.62 1.18
CA SER A 3 4.54 25.90 0.50
C SER A 3 5.14 25.96 -0.90
N GLU A 4 6.26 25.30 -1.14
CA GLU A 4 6.88 25.20 -2.47
C GLU A 4 6.10 24.28 -3.39
N ILE A 5 5.60 23.17 -2.86
CA ILE A 5 4.72 22.24 -3.59
C ILE A 5 3.39 22.93 -3.93
N GLU A 6 2.77 23.65 -2.99
CA GLU A 6 1.55 24.43 -3.23
C GLU A 6 1.77 25.49 -4.30
N ASN A 7 2.87 26.24 -4.26
CA ASN A 7 3.22 27.22 -5.28
C ASN A 7 3.44 26.58 -6.66
N ALA A 8 4.06 25.40 -6.72
CA ALA A 8 4.26 24.67 -7.98
C ALA A 8 2.94 24.12 -8.54
N ILE A 9 2.04 23.62 -7.68
CA ILE A 9 0.69 23.18 -8.06
C ILE A 9 -0.13 24.37 -8.58
N ASN A 10 -0.11 25.51 -7.90
CA ASN A 10 -0.82 26.71 -8.33
C ASN A 10 -0.31 27.23 -9.69
N ARG A 11 1.00 27.15 -9.95
CA ARG A 11 1.58 27.46 -11.28
C ARG A 11 1.07 26.52 -12.37
N LEU A 12 0.95 25.22 -12.06
CA LEU A 12 0.37 24.22 -12.99
C LEU A 12 -1.09 24.55 -13.31
N VAL A 13 -1.90 24.81 -12.28
CA VAL A 13 -3.34 25.10 -12.43
C VAL A 13 -3.56 26.39 -13.22
N MET A 14 -2.78 27.44 -12.97
CA MET A 14 -2.91 28.71 -13.67
C MET A 14 -2.42 28.69 -15.12
N ASN A 15 -1.57 27.70 -15.49
CA ASN A 15 -1.02 27.56 -16.84
C ASN A 15 -1.80 26.60 -17.75
N THR A 16 -2.86 25.94 -17.28
CA THR A 16 -3.62 24.95 -18.09
C THR A 16 -4.52 25.57 -19.17
N ASP A 17 -4.72 26.88 -19.17
CA ASP A 17 -5.63 27.57 -20.11
C ASP A 17 -4.98 28.12 -21.38
N LEU A 18 -3.70 27.96 -21.63
CA LEU A 18 -3.00 28.56 -22.76
C LEU A 18 -2.24 27.55 -23.63
N LYS A 19 -2.47 27.64 -24.94
CA LYS A 19 -2.10 26.75 -26.03
C LYS A 19 -0.60 26.41 -26.19
N LYS A 20 -0.35 25.16 -26.59
CA LYS A 20 0.83 24.51 -27.27
C LYS A 20 2.28 24.89 -26.93
N GLU A 21 2.63 26.12 -26.62
CA GLU A 21 3.99 26.47 -26.13
C GLU A 21 4.24 26.11 -24.68
N GLN A 22 3.19 25.70 -23.97
CA GLN A 22 3.16 25.46 -22.54
C GLN A 22 3.45 24.00 -22.15
N SER A 23 3.59 23.07 -23.11
CA SER A 23 3.90 21.68 -22.77
C SER A 23 5.30 21.55 -22.15
N ALA A 24 6.26 22.36 -22.60
CA ALA A 24 7.62 22.36 -22.07
C ALA A 24 7.70 22.98 -20.66
N GLN A 25 6.94 24.06 -20.41
CA GLN A 25 6.86 24.68 -19.08
C GLN A 25 6.13 23.80 -18.08
N SER A 26 5.03 23.18 -18.50
CA SER A 26 4.30 22.21 -17.69
C SER A 26 5.14 20.99 -17.35
N ALA A 27 5.89 20.45 -18.32
CA ALA A 27 6.83 19.37 -18.10
C ALA A 27 7.95 19.74 -17.13
N GLY A 28 8.47 20.97 -17.22
CA GLY A 28 9.48 21.51 -16.29
C GLY A 28 8.94 21.58 -14.85
N ILE A 29 7.71 22.05 -14.67
CA ILE A 29 7.08 22.14 -13.35
C ILE A 29 6.81 20.73 -12.79
N ILE A 30 6.37 19.79 -13.61
CA ILE A 30 6.17 18.39 -13.20
C ILE A 30 7.50 17.76 -12.77
N LEU A 31 8.57 17.94 -13.53
CA LEU A 31 9.91 17.44 -13.16
C LEU A 31 10.42 18.09 -11.85
N GLN A 32 10.17 19.37 -11.66
CA GLN A 32 10.52 20.06 -10.41
C GLN A 32 9.73 19.52 -9.22
N LEU A 33 8.42 19.25 -9.39
CA LEU A 33 7.60 18.59 -8.37
C LEU A 33 8.10 17.18 -8.04
N PHE A 34 8.45 16.41 -9.06
CA PHE A 34 9.03 15.08 -8.85
C PHE A 34 10.38 15.15 -8.14
N GLY A 35 11.23 16.13 -8.46
CA GLY A 35 12.50 16.38 -7.76
C GLY A 35 12.27 16.67 -6.28
N LEU A 36 11.37 17.60 -5.96
CA LEU A 36 11.02 17.97 -4.58
C LEU A 36 10.38 16.80 -3.80
N LEU A 37 9.52 16.02 -4.45
CA LEU A 37 8.95 14.80 -3.87
C LEU A 37 10.03 13.75 -3.63
N TYR A 38 10.93 13.55 -4.58
CA TYR A 38 12.04 12.60 -4.47
C TYR A 38 13.00 12.98 -3.34
N GLU A 39 13.41 14.25 -3.25
CA GLU A 39 14.24 14.75 -2.16
C GLU A 39 13.56 14.62 -0.80
N ASN A 40 12.24 14.86 -0.73
CA ASN A 40 11.46 14.73 0.49
C ASN A 40 11.30 13.25 0.91
N LEU A 41 11.10 12.37 -0.05
CA LEU A 41 11.07 10.93 0.21
C LEU A 41 12.44 10.43 0.66
N GLN A 42 13.52 10.84 -0.02
CA GLN A 42 14.90 10.53 0.35
C GLN A 42 15.25 11.07 1.75
N SER A 43 14.92 12.34 2.05
CA SER A 43 15.22 12.93 3.34
C SER A 43 14.41 12.34 4.50
N LYS A 44 13.15 11.92 4.25
CA LYS A 44 12.36 11.19 5.24
C LYS A 44 12.81 9.75 5.40
N GLU A 45 13.23 9.09 4.32
CA GLU A 45 13.74 7.72 4.38
C GLU A 45 15.12 7.64 5.03
N PHE A 46 16.00 8.59 4.78
CA PHE A 46 17.37 8.58 5.34
C PHE A 46 17.47 9.09 6.77
N ASN A 47 16.62 10.03 7.20
CA ASN A 47 16.80 10.69 8.51
C ASN A 47 15.94 10.13 9.64
N ASN A 48 14.99 9.20 9.39
CA ASN A 48 14.15 8.66 10.46
C ASN A 48 13.67 7.22 10.23
N GLN A 49 14.33 6.43 9.41
CA GLN A 49 14.09 5.00 9.41
C GLN A 49 14.75 4.40 10.66
N LYS A 50 13.97 4.32 11.74
CA LYS A 50 14.17 3.22 12.68
C LYS A 50 14.21 1.96 11.83
N ILE A 51 15.41 1.43 11.60
CA ILE A 51 15.58 0.16 10.89
C ILE A 51 14.90 -0.89 11.75
N TYR A 52 13.83 -1.46 11.24
CA TYR A 52 13.09 -2.56 11.84
C TYR A 52 13.46 -3.88 11.15
N PRO A 53 14.66 -4.43 11.39
CA PRO A 53 15.19 -5.55 10.61
C PRO A 53 14.30 -6.79 10.73
N TYR A 54 13.77 -7.07 11.91
CA TYR A 54 12.89 -8.21 12.12
C TYR A 54 11.52 -8.02 11.48
N THR A 55 10.94 -6.83 11.62
CA THR A 55 9.67 -6.47 10.95
C THR A 55 9.82 -6.52 9.43
N SER A 56 10.92 -6.00 8.89
CA SER A 56 11.23 -6.05 7.45
C SER A 56 11.42 -7.49 6.95
N LYS A 57 12.10 -8.33 7.73
CA LYS A 57 12.23 -9.77 7.44
C LYS A 57 10.87 -10.44 7.31
N ILE A 58 9.95 -10.17 8.24
CA ILE A 58 8.59 -10.73 8.21
C ILE A 58 7.79 -10.19 7.03
N ARG A 59 7.83 -8.87 6.76
CA ARG A 59 7.16 -8.29 5.59
C ARG A 59 7.64 -8.92 4.28
N ARG A 60 8.94 -9.09 4.12
CA ARG A 60 9.52 -9.77 2.96
C ARG A 60 9.05 -11.22 2.87
N LEU A 61 9.04 -11.96 3.98
CA LEU A 61 8.53 -13.32 4.01
C LEU A 61 7.06 -13.39 3.54
N LEU A 62 6.21 -12.46 3.97
CA LEU A 62 4.80 -12.41 3.58
C LEU A 62 4.64 -12.07 2.09
N SER A 63 5.42 -11.12 1.57
CA SER A 63 5.35 -10.72 0.16
C SER A 63 5.89 -11.78 -0.80
N ASP A 64 6.90 -12.55 -0.39
CA ASP A 64 7.52 -13.59 -1.21
C ASP A 64 6.64 -14.86 -1.34
N GLN A 65 5.56 -14.99 -0.57
CA GLN A 65 4.70 -16.17 -0.65
C GLN A 65 3.68 -16.05 -1.80
N ALA A 66 3.67 -17.05 -2.67
CA ALA A 66 2.63 -17.18 -3.71
C ALA A 66 1.23 -17.36 -3.12
N ARG A 67 1.14 -17.88 -1.90
CA ARG A 67 -0.09 -18.08 -1.15
C ARG A 67 -0.25 -16.99 -0.09
N VAL A 68 -1.44 -16.42 0.00
CA VAL A 68 -1.78 -15.47 1.06
C VAL A 68 -1.79 -16.17 2.42
N MET A 69 -0.87 -15.77 3.30
CA MET A 69 -0.86 -16.23 4.69
C MET A 69 -2.08 -15.69 5.43
N ARG A 70 -2.79 -16.58 6.13
CA ARG A 70 -4.03 -16.22 6.85
C ARG A 70 -3.84 -16.16 8.35
N PHE A 71 -2.99 -17.04 8.88
CA PHE A 71 -2.87 -17.25 10.31
C PHE A 71 -1.44 -17.03 10.80
N PRO A 72 -1.27 -16.36 11.96
CA PRO A 72 0.02 -16.18 12.57
C PRO A 72 0.82 -17.47 12.81
N ARG A 73 0.11 -18.59 13.02
CA ARG A 73 0.74 -19.91 13.21
C ARG A 73 1.49 -20.39 11.96
N GLU A 74 1.00 -20.09 10.76
CA GLU A 74 1.66 -20.44 9.49
C GLU A 74 3.04 -19.76 9.41
N VAL A 75 3.09 -18.47 9.77
CA VAL A 75 4.34 -17.70 9.79
C VAL A 75 5.29 -18.20 10.88
N ALA A 76 4.76 -18.53 12.05
CA ALA A 76 5.54 -19.06 13.15
C ALA A 76 6.22 -20.40 12.79
N GLN A 77 5.49 -21.28 12.10
CA GLN A 77 6.03 -22.55 11.60
C GLN A 77 7.16 -22.34 10.57
N LEU A 78 6.97 -21.43 9.63
CA LEU A 78 8.02 -21.10 8.64
C LEU A 78 9.27 -20.51 9.27
N LEU A 79 9.11 -19.67 10.28
CA LEU A 79 10.23 -19.06 11.00
C LEU A 79 10.88 -20.03 11.99
N LYS A 80 10.23 -21.17 12.29
CA LYS A 80 10.61 -22.10 13.37
C LYS A 80 10.75 -21.37 14.72
N GLU A 81 9.86 -20.42 14.95
CA GLU A 81 9.81 -19.62 16.18
C GLU A 81 8.40 -19.71 16.80
N ASP A 82 8.31 -19.60 18.11
CA ASP A 82 7.02 -19.53 18.77
C ASP A 82 6.37 -18.15 18.60
N LEU A 83 5.04 -18.13 18.56
CA LEU A 83 4.24 -16.94 18.28
C LEU A 83 4.42 -15.83 19.33
N SER A 84 4.68 -16.20 20.60
CA SER A 84 4.90 -15.22 21.67
C SER A 84 6.24 -14.52 21.49
N SER A 85 7.27 -15.25 21.11
CA SER A 85 8.60 -14.69 20.79
C SER A 85 8.53 -13.73 19.61
N ILE A 86 7.87 -14.13 18.52
CA ILE A 86 7.66 -13.28 17.33
C ILE A 86 6.97 -11.98 17.74
N ASN A 87 5.83 -12.07 18.43
CA ASN A 87 5.08 -10.89 18.83
C ASN A 87 5.86 -9.99 19.81
N ARG A 88 6.67 -10.56 20.70
CA ARG A 88 7.55 -9.78 21.59
C ARG A 88 8.59 -9.00 20.78
N LYS A 89 9.29 -9.65 19.85
CA LYS A 89 10.26 -8.99 18.97
C LYS A 89 9.63 -7.85 18.16
N LEU A 90 8.48 -8.11 17.54
CA LEU A 90 7.76 -7.11 16.75
C LEU A 90 7.29 -5.92 17.59
N ARG A 91 6.75 -6.16 18.79
CA ARG A 91 6.34 -5.07 19.68
C ARG A 91 7.51 -4.21 20.12
N ASN A 92 8.63 -4.83 20.48
CA ASN A 92 9.83 -4.10 20.91
C ASN A 92 10.42 -3.27 19.76
N GLU A 93 10.35 -3.77 18.54
CA GLU A 93 10.96 -3.14 17.38
C GLU A 93 10.05 -2.07 16.73
N SER A 94 8.80 -2.42 16.45
CA SER A 94 7.87 -1.60 15.66
C SER A 94 6.52 -1.31 16.33
N GLY A 95 6.31 -1.78 17.56
CA GLY A 95 5.03 -1.66 18.25
C GLY A 95 3.91 -2.55 17.68
N MET A 96 4.19 -3.32 16.63
CA MET A 96 3.19 -4.10 15.90
C MET A 96 3.07 -5.54 16.42
N LYS A 97 1.97 -6.19 16.06
CA LYS A 97 1.77 -7.64 16.23
C LYS A 97 1.81 -8.32 14.87
N LEU A 98 2.17 -9.60 14.84
CA LEU A 98 2.23 -10.39 13.62
C LEU A 98 0.89 -10.41 12.85
N GLY A 99 -0.23 -10.48 13.57
CA GLY A 99 -1.56 -10.43 12.96
C GLY A 99 -1.80 -9.14 12.16
N ASN A 100 -1.31 -8.00 12.62
CA ASN A 100 -1.44 -6.73 11.91
C ASN A 100 -0.62 -6.74 10.62
N LEU A 101 0.60 -7.27 10.64
CA LEU A 101 1.44 -7.39 9.44
C LEU A 101 0.80 -8.31 8.38
N ILE A 102 0.21 -9.42 8.82
CA ILE A 102 -0.53 -10.34 7.95
C ILE A 102 -1.75 -9.65 7.34
N ASP A 103 -2.51 -8.92 8.15
CA ASP A 103 -3.67 -8.16 7.70
C ASP A 103 -3.29 -7.09 6.68
N ASP A 104 -2.18 -6.35 6.91
CA ASP A 104 -1.68 -5.32 6.00
C ASP A 104 -1.24 -5.92 4.66
N ASP A 105 -0.47 -7.02 4.68
CA ASP A 105 -0.05 -7.73 3.46
C ASP A 105 -1.26 -8.24 2.67
N ARG A 106 -2.21 -8.85 3.38
CA ARG A 106 -3.45 -9.35 2.78
C ARG A 106 -4.28 -8.22 2.15
N LEU A 107 -4.37 -7.06 2.82
CA LEU A 107 -5.06 -5.89 2.29
C LEU A 107 -4.39 -5.40 1.00
N ASN A 108 -3.07 -5.27 0.99
CA ASN A 108 -2.31 -4.86 -0.19
C ASN A 108 -2.55 -5.81 -1.37
N LYS A 109 -2.52 -7.12 -1.15
CA LYS A 109 -2.81 -8.13 -2.18
C LYS A 109 -4.24 -8.02 -2.71
N CYS A 110 -5.24 -7.82 -1.82
CA CYS A 110 -6.62 -7.60 -2.24
C CYS A 110 -6.78 -6.32 -3.08
N GLN A 111 -6.13 -5.24 -2.70
CA GLN A 111 -6.17 -3.98 -3.42
C GLN A 111 -5.54 -4.11 -4.82
N GLN A 112 -4.42 -4.83 -4.94
CA GLN A 112 -3.78 -5.12 -6.23
C GLN A 112 -4.67 -5.98 -7.12
N GLU A 113 -5.27 -7.04 -6.59
CA GLU A 113 -6.20 -7.90 -7.33
C GLU A 113 -7.42 -7.13 -7.82
N LEU A 114 -8.02 -6.29 -6.97
CA LEU A 114 -9.17 -5.45 -7.34
C LEU A 114 -8.81 -4.42 -8.42
N ARG A 115 -7.58 -3.93 -8.45
CA ARG A 115 -7.10 -2.96 -9.43
C ARG A 115 -6.78 -3.60 -10.78
N ASN A 116 -6.16 -4.77 -10.77
CA ASN A 116 -5.52 -5.35 -11.95
C ASN A 116 -6.37 -6.43 -12.63
N SER A 117 -7.38 -6.96 -11.93
CA SER A 117 -8.17 -8.10 -12.40
C SER A 117 -9.56 -7.68 -12.86
N SER A 118 -9.99 -8.21 -14.01
CA SER A 118 -11.37 -8.14 -14.49
C SER A 118 -12.32 -9.13 -13.79
N SER A 119 -11.81 -10.01 -12.95
CA SER A 119 -12.56 -11.05 -12.23
C SER A 119 -13.63 -10.45 -11.31
N LYS A 120 -14.65 -11.26 -11.01
CA LYS A 120 -15.69 -10.89 -10.04
C LYS A 120 -15.11 -10.70 -8.64
N VAL A 121 -15.71 -9.81 -7.86
CA VAL A 121 -15.27 -9.54 -6.46
C VAL A 121 -15.26 -10.81 -5.61
N SER A 122 -16.18 -11.74 -5.85
CA SER A 122 -16.22 -13.04 -5.16
C SER A 122 -15.01 -13.91 -5.48
N GLU A 123 -14.56 -13.95 -6.73
CA GLU A 123 -13.37 -14.69 -7.15
C GLU A 123 -12.09 -14.07 -6.56
N ILE A 124 -12.03 -12.73 -6.53
CA ILE A 124 -10.94 -12.01 -5.88
C ILE A 124 -10.89 -12.33 -4.39
N ALA A 125 -12.04 -12.37 -3.71
CA ALA A 125 -12.12 -12.77 -2.31
C ALA A 125 -11.49 -14.15 -2.08
N TRP A 126 -11.79 -15.14 -2.92
CA TRP A 126 -11.20 -16.48 -2.85
C TRP A 126 -9.68 -16.45 -3.04
N ARG A 127 -9.18 -15.74 -4.04
CA ARG A 127 -7.73 -15.58 -4.27
C ARG A 127 -7.02 -14.88 -3.10
N CYS A 128 -7.68 -13.92 -2.48
CA CYS A 128 -7.20 -13.28 -1.26
C CYS A 128 -7.37 -14.14 0.01
N GLY A 129 -7.80 -15.40 -0.15
CA GLY A 129 -7.90 -16.36 0.95
C GLY A 129 -9.11 -16.18 1.85
N PHE A 130 -10.17 -15.51 1.40
CA PHE A 130 -11.45 -15.45 2.12
C PHE A 130 -12.36 -16.56 1.65
N GLN A 131 -12.95 -17.29 2.59
CA GLN A 131 -13.92 -18.35 2.31
C GLN A 131 -15.34 -17.83 2.10
N ASP A 132 -15.64 -16.62 2.62
CA ASP A 132 -16.93 -15.95 2.50
C ASP A 132 -16.74 -14.56 1.87
N PRO A 133 -17.27 -14.32 0.66
CA PRO A 133 -17.21 -13.01 0.01
C PRO A 133 -17.92 -11.89 0.80
N ASN A 134 -18.96 -12.21 1.58
CA ASN A 134 -19.65 -11.23 2.41
C ASN A 134 -18.78 -10.81 3.61
N TYR A 135 -18.09 -11.78 4.22
CA TYR A 135 -17.09 -11.47 5.24
C TYR A 135 -15.94 -10.62 4.66
N PHE A 136 -15.44 -10.97 3.47
CA PHE A 136 -14.45 -10.17 2.74
C PHE A 136 -14.91 -8.73 2.55
N ALA A 137 -16.14 -8.52 2.07
CA ALA A 137 -16.67 -7.17 1.84
C ALA A 137 -16.72 -6.33 3.11
N ARG A 138 -17.17 -6.90 4.23
CA ARG A 138 -17.20 -6.24 5.54
C ARG A 138 -15.82 -5.93 6.07
N TRP A 139 -14.90 -6.90 5.98
CA TRP A 139 -13.51 -6.76 6.41
C TRP A 139 -12.78 -5.67 5.61
N PHE A 140 -12.91 -5.71 4.28
CA PHE A 140 -12.27 -4.74 3.38
C PHE A 140 -12.80 -3.33 3.65
N ARG A 141 -14.12 -3.17 3.78
CA ARG A 141 -14.73 -1.87 4.13
C ARG A 141 -14.24 -1.37 5.49
N LYS A 142 -14.12 -2.24 6.48
CA LYS A 142 -13.58 -1.87 7.79
C LYS A 142 -12.14 -1.34 7.70
N LYS A 143 -11.33 -1.91 6.81
CA LYS A 143 -9.91 -1.53 6.63
C LYS A 143 -9.71 -0.29 5.75
N THR A 144 -10.56 -0.08 4.75
CA THR A 144 -10.38 0.97 3.72
C THR A 144 -11.43 2.07 3.73
N GLY A 145 -12.54 1.90 4.44
CA GLY A 145 -13.70 2.77 4.39
C GLY A 145 -14.63 2.52 3.20
N GLN A 146 -14.21 1.75 2.20
CA GLN A 146 -14.95 1.49 0.95
C GLN A 146 -15.23 0.00 0.77
N THR A 147 -16.32 -0.34 0.07
CA THR A 147 -16.56 -1.72 -0.34
C THR A 147 -15.59 -2.14 -1.46
N PRO A 148 -15.29 -3.46 -1.61
CA PRO A 148 -14.45 -3.94 -2.72
C PRO A 148 -14.99 -3.53 -4.10
N SER A 149 -16.32 -3.52 -4.28
CA SER A 149 -16.95 -3.10 -5.54
C SER A 149 -16.73 -1.62 -5.83
N GLN A 150 -16.90 -0.75 -4.81
CA GLN A 150 -16.60 0.68 -4.94
C GLN A 150 -15.12 0.90 -5.24
N TRP A 151 -14.23 0.19 -4.54
CA TRP A 151 -12.79 0.27 -4.81
C TRP A 151 -12.45 -0.12 -6.24
N LYS A 152 -13.01 -1.22 -6.74
CA LYS A 152 -12.79 -1.72 -8.09
C LYS A 152 -13.30 -0.75 -9.15
N SER A 153 -14.50 -0.19 -8.99
CA SER A 153 -15.11 0.72 -9.98
C SER A 153 -14.26 1.98 -10.27
N VAL A 154 -13.48 2.46 -9.31
CA VAL A 154 -12.56 3.58 -9.51
C VAL A 154 -11.49 3.27 -10.57
N TYR A 155 -11.13 2.00 -10.73
CA TYR A 155 -10.10 1.55 -11.68
C TYR A 155 -10.67 0.99 -12.97
N ASP A 156 -11.90 0.49 -12.98
CA ASP A 156 -12.59 0.02 -14.20
C ASP A 156 -12.95 1.18 -15.13
N LEU A 157 -13.13 2.39 -14.59
CA LEU A 157 -13.39 3.62 -15.38
C LEU A 157 -12.15 4.16 -16.10
N LYS A 158 -10.97 3.58 -15.89
CA LYS A 158 -9.69 4.01 -16.49
C LYS A 158 -9.20 3.08 -17.61
N LYS A 159 -10.01 2.10 -17.99
CA LYS A 159 -9.79 1.24 -19.16
C LYS A 159 -10.70 1.63 -20.30
#